data_acce1d99a7801f5f37e20cea6ffca6a3
#
_entry.id   acce1d99a7801f5f37e20cea6ffca6a3
#
_cell.length_a   1.000
_cell.length_b   1.000
_cell.length_c   1.000
_cell.angle_alpha   90.00
_cell.angle_beta   90.00
_cell.angle_gamma   90.00
#
_symmetry.space_group_name_H-M   'P 1'
#
loop_
_entity.id
_entity.type
_entity.pdbx_description
1 polymer ?
#
loop_
_entity_poly.entity_id
_entity_poly.type
_entity_poly.pdbx_seq_one_letter_code
_entity_poly.pdbx_strand_id
1 'polypeptide(L)'
;MSDRRAPSRVHRRTFLKAGLTAAGTAAGAAALGFPAVLRAQVPTFKVGAIHPVTGPLAEPGQACRLGAQMAADAINAAGGIKSLNGMKIDLIVGDTQTKPDVGRTEAERVINQGAQMLMGSFDSGSTQAIVPVAQQRRVPFLVDIAAADPITANVAKAVKEGQQKVQYVYRNFPTGSSFGKKAVQYFSEVFQEAKVSPKRVVLMFCNDLFGQNNAKGFQAAHAAAKPGWEIVDVIPWPEPPQDLSTEVSRAKAAKPDIIAPITRPASAQLLLPEIRKQRLDILGVVGPGSPGLYEAGQIAVLKEDLEYVLNSTPWANFRNPRTQKVADEFLKRSQGKTFDTNSGYSYDGITLIADVLERAKSTDPDAIVEALRKTNFTGGLMQYAGPVVFNEIGDNPNAVTTMIQILGGKPVAVWPREAAVQKFVFPRPKA
;
A
#
# COMPACT_ATOMS: atom_id res chain seq x y z
N MET A 1 -17.29 -69.41 21.36
CA MET A 1 -18.48 -69.22 22.20
C MET A 1 -18.91 -67.80 21.91
N SER A 2 -19.77 -67.63 20.93
CA SER A 2 -21.22 -67.43 20.92
C SER A 2 -21.55 -66.21 21.80
N ASP A 3 -22.15 -65.15 21.33
CA ASP A 3 -23.47 -65.18 20.71
C ASP A 3 -23.73 -63.85 19.93
N ARG A 4 -24.38 -64.04 18.80
CA ARG A 4 -24.96 -63.02 17.95
C ARG A 4 -26.27 -62.53 18.55
N ARG A 5 -26.65 -61.27 18.42
CA ARG A 5 -28.01 -60.85 18.07
C ARG A 5 -28.10 -59.63 17.23
N ALA A 6 -28.74 -59.77 16.11
CA ALA A 6 -29.07 -58.80 15.11
C ALA A 6 -30.50 -58.20 15.34
N PRO A 7 -31.00 -57.32 14.44
CA PRO A 7 -31.75 -56.11 14.76
C PRO A 7 -33.28 -56.31 14.71
N SER A 8 -34.02 -55.43 15.35
CA SER A 8 -35.48 -55.36 15.16
C SER A 8 -35.90 -54.13 14.37
N ARG A 9 -36.43 -54.43 13.19
CA ARG A 9 -37.26 -53.50 12.40
C ARG A 9 -38.56 -53.27 13.18
N VAL A 10 -38.99 -52.00 13.29
CA VAL A 10 -40.37 -51.66 13.65
C VAL A 10 -40.96 -50.73 12.61
N HIS A 11 -42.03 -51.23 12.11
CA HIS A 11 -42.96 -50.85 11.03
C HIS A 11 -43.41 -49.40 10.94
N ARG A 12 -43.48 -48.95 9.68
CA ARG A 12 -44.44 -47.97 9.21
C ARG A 12 -45.88 -48.50 9.29
N ARG A 13 -46.80 -47.63 9.54
CA ARG A 13 -48.25 -47.64 9.41
C ARG A 13 -48.98 -47.53 10.73
N THR A 14 -49.63 -46.43 10.84
CA THR A 14 -51.02 -46.22 11.28
C THR A 14 -51.12 -44.92 12.06
N PHE A 15 -51.65 -43.88 11.44
CA PHE A 15 -52.64 -42.98 12.03
C PHE A 15 -53.21 -42.09 10.92
N LEU A 16 -54.17 -42.68 10.20
CA LEU A 16 -55.16 -41.94 9.44
C LEU A 16 -56.52 -42.32 10.11
N LYS A 17 -57.29 -41.29 10.42
CA LYS A 17 -58.72 -41.28 10.80
C LYS A 17 -59.01 -40.84 12.25
N ALA A 18 -59.42 -39.62 12.32
CA ALA A 18 -60.55 -39.05 13.09
C ALA A 18 -60.35 -37.53 13.08
N GLY A 19 -61.26 -36.69 12.70
CA GLY A 19 -62.62 -36.71 12.31
C GLY A 19 -63.05 -35.26 12.11
N LEU A 20 -63.78 -34.99 11.02
CA LEU A 20 -64.54 -33.76 10.83
C LEU A 20 -65.53 -33.59 11.98
N THR A 21 -65.63 -32.38 12.52
CA THR A 21 -66.86 -31.58 12.74
C THR A 21 -66.62 -30.51 13.80
N ALA A 22 -66.62 -29.27 13.38
CA ALA A 22 -67.32 -28.16 14.04
C ALA A 22 -67.20 -26.91 13.14
N ALA A 23 -68.29 -26.63 12.46
CA ALA A 23 -68.55 -25.34 11.85
C ALA A 23 -68.93 -24.36 12.98
N GLY A 24 -68.47 -23.15 12.88
CA GLY A 24 -69.03 -22.10 13.70
C GLY A 24 -68.14 -20.84 13.85
N THR A 25 -68.59 -19.78 13.20
CA THR A 25 -68.37 -18.38 13.44
C THR A 25 -67.05 -17.78 12.90
N ALA A 26 -67.22 -17.26 11.68
CA ALA A 26 -66.39 -16.17 11.13
C ALA A 26 -66.55 -14.88 11.97
N ALA A 27 -65.44 -14.36 12.46
CA ALA A 27 -65.32 -12.96 12.83
C ALA A 27 -63.97 -12.46 12.34
N GLY A 28 -64.01 -11.50 11.43
CA GLY A 28 -62.88 -10.98 10.73
C GLY A 28 -61.78 -10.47 11.61
N ALA A 29 -60.60 -11.04 11.43
CA ALA A 29 -59.33 -10.35 11.69
C ALA A 29 -58.85 -9.87 10.33
N ALA A 30 -59.09 -8.58 10.07
CA ALA A 30 -58.42 -7.86 8.97
C ALA A 30 -56.92 -8.03 9.22
N ALA A 31 -56.29 -8.88 8.40
CA ALA A 31 -54.86 -8.93 8.28
C ALA A 31 -54.40 -7.55 7.81
N LEU A 32 -54.04 -6.69 8.75
CA LEU A 32 -53.21 -5.53 8.45
C LEU A 32 -51.90 -6.10 7.90
N GLY A 33 -51.88 -6.36 6.61
CA GLY A 33 -50.67 -6.57 5.87
C GLY A 33 -49.85 -5.31 5.96
N PHE A 34 -48.95 -5.25 6.96
CA PHE A 34 -47.85 -4.32 6.89
C PHE A 34 -47.13 -4.63 5.58
N PRO A 35 -47.01 -3.65 4.66
CA PRO A 35 -46.16 -3.88 3.50
C PRO A 35 -44.79 -4.25 4.07
N ALA A 36 -44.33 -5.50 3.85
CA ALA A 36 -42.95 -5.82 4.04
C ALA A 36 -42.19 -4.85 3.15
N VAL A 37 -41.68 -3.78 3.77
CA VAL A 37 -40.73 -2.90 3.10
C VAL A 37 -39.53 -3.80 2.85
N LEU A 38 -39.52 -4.45 1.69
CA LEU A 38 -38.33 -5.02 1.12
C LEU A 38 -37.36 -3.84 1.07
N ARG A 39 -36.52 -3.71 2.10
CA ARG A 39 -35.35 -2.84 2.04
C ARG A 39 -34.57 -3.37 0.84
N ALA A 40 -34.72 -2.70 -0.29
CA ALA A 40 -33.89 -2.94 -1.44
C ALA A 40 -32.43 -2.91 -0.90
N GLN A 41 -31.74 -4.04 -1.01
CA GLN A 41 -30.32 -4.07 -0.63
C GLN A 41 -29.64 -3.01 -1.48
N VAL A 42 -29.04 -2.02 -0.82
CA VAL A 42 -28.27 -0.99 -1.51
C VAL A 42 -27.20 -1.71 -2.31
N PRO A 43 -27.15 -1.54 -3.63
CA PRO A 43 -26.16 -2.24 -4.45
C PRO A 43 -24.74 -1.89 -3.96
N THR A 44 -23.84 -2.85 -4.04
CA THR A 44 -22.45 -2.67 -3.62
C THR A 44 -21.50 -2.78 -4.80
N PHE A 45 -20.50 -1.92 -4.86
CA PHE A 45 -19.34 -2.04 -5.73
C PHE A 45 -18.23 -2.76 -4.96
N LYS A 46 -17.81 -3.91 -5.47
CA LYS A 46 -16.83 -4.76 -4.80
C LYS A 46 -15.43 -4.45 -5.29
N VAL A 47 -14.55 -4.07 -4.34
CA VAL A 47 -13.12 -3.85 -4.59
C VAL A 47 -12.31 -4.99 -3.98
N GLY A 48 -11.53 -5.69 -4.78
CA GLY A 48 -10.55 -6.66 -4.31
C GLY A 48 -9.34 -5.93 -3.73
N ALA A 49 -9.28 -5.79 -2.39
CA ALA A 49 -8.16 -5.16 -1.68
C ALA A 49 -7.12 -6.22 -1.30
N ILE A 50 -6.03 -6.29 -2.06
CA ILE A 50 -5.05 -7.37 -1.97
C ILE A 50 -3.74 -6.82 -1.41
N HIS A 51 -3.37 -7.20 -0.17
CA HIS A 51 -2.16 -6.74 0.52
C HIS A 51 -1.50 -7.89 1.30
N PRO A 52 -0.19 -7.82 1.61
CA PRO A 52 0.49 -8.84 2.41
C PRO A 52 0.18 -8.68 3.90
N VAL A 53 -0.95 -9.20 4.38
CA VAL A 53 -1.38 -9.04 5.78
C VAL A 53 -0.86 -10.12 6.71
N THR A 54 -0.22 -11.15 6.15
CA THR A 54 0.60 -12.12 6.84
C THR A 54 1.98 -12.24 6.17
N GLY A 55 2.93 -12.94 6.81
CA GLY A 55 4.30 -13.11 6.32
C GLY A 55 5.22 -11.92 6.65
N PRO A 56 6.37 -11.82 5.96
CA PRO A 56 7.44 -10.84 6.29
C PRO A 56 7.01 -9.37 6.21
N LEU A 57 6.00 -9.05 5.39
CA LEU A 57 5.49 -7.68 5.19
C LEU A 57 4.09 -7.48 5.83
N ALA A 58 3.78 -8.26 6.88
CA ALA A 58 2.46 -8.20 7.52
C ALA A 58 2.13 -6.83 8.12
N GLU A 59 3.08 -6.16 8.76
CA GLU A 59 2.84 -4.87 9.40
C GLU A 59 2.38 -3.80 8.38
N PRO A 60 3.15 -3.51 7.31
CA PRO A 60 2.70 -2.56 6.29
C PRO A 60 1.42 -3.00 5.57
N GLY A 61 1.24 -4.30 5.30
CA GLY A 61 0.02 -4.82 4.66
C GLY A 61 -1.23 -4.66 5.52
N GLN A 62 -1.12 -4.83 6.83
CA GLN A 62 -2.22 -4.56 7.78
C GLN A 62 -2.55 -3.07 7.85
N ALA A 63 -1.55 -2.19 7.79
CA ALA A 63 -1.77 -0.74 7.72
C ALA A 63 -2.51 -0.34 6.43
N CYS A 64 -2.13 -0.92 5.27
CA CYS A 64 -2.83 -0.75 4.01
C CYS A 64 -4.30 -1.17 4.11
N ARG A 65 -4.56 -2.37 4.64
CA ARG A 65 -5.93 -2.88 4.81
C ARG A 65 -6.77 -1.98 5.69
N LEU A 66 -6.24 -1.52 6.82
CA LEU A 66 -6.97 -0.62 7.71
C LEU A 66 -7.25 0.72 7.05
N GLY A 67 -6.28 1.31 6.35
CA GLY A 67 -6.47 2.55 5.59
C GLY A 67 -7.57 2.42 4.54
N ALA A 68 -7.55 1.34 3.75
CA ALA A 68 -8.59 1.04 2.76
C ALA A 68 -9.97 0.89 3.40
N GLN A 69 -10.07 0.16 4.51
CA GLN A 69 -11.34 -0.04 5.22
C GLN A 69 -11.88 1.27 5.78
N MET A 70 -11.03 2.12 6.37
CA MET A 70 -11.44 3.42 6.89
C MET A 70 -12.00 4.34 5.79
N ALA A 71 -11.40 4.33 4.60
CA ALA A 71 -11.91 5.10 3.47
C ALA A 71 -13.27 4.56 2.98
N ALA A 72 -13.42 3.24 2.85
CA ALA A 72 -14.69 2.62 2.47
C ALA A 72 -15.79 2.94 3.50
N ASP A 73 -15.49 2.84 4.80
CA ASP A 73 -16.42 3.19 5.88
C ASP A 73 -16.87 4.65 5.77
N ALA A 74 -15.93 5.57 5.56
CA ALA A 74 -16.21 7.00 5.45
C ALA A 74 -17.10 7.32 4.23
N ILE A 75 -16.79 6.75 3.05
CA ILE A 75 -17.59 6.89 1.84
C ILE A 75 -19.00 6.34 2.07
N ASN A 76 -19.09 5.16 2.65
CA ASN A 76 -20.36 4.47 2.90
C ASN A 76 -21.23 5.24 3.91
N ALA A 77 -20.62 5.82 4.96
CA ALA A 77 -21.31 6.67 5.92
C ALA A 77 -21.81 7.98 5.29
N ALA A 78 -21.06 8.54 4.31
CA ALA A 78 -21.45 9.74 3.56
C ALA A 78 -22.55 9.49 2.50
N GLY A 79 -23.07 8.26 2.40
CA GLY A 79 -24.15 7.91 1.48
C GLY A 79 -23.73 7.04 0.29
N GLY A 80 -22.45 6.65 0.17
CA GLY A 80 -21.91 5.86 -0.95
C GLY A 80 -21.70 6.70 -2.22
N ILE A 81 -21.62 6.03 -3.35
CA ILE A 81 -21.41 6.63 -4.68
C ILE A 81 -22.74 7.21 -5.19
N LYS A 82 -22.87 8.51 -5.16
CA LYS A 82 -24.13 9.21 -5.41
C LYS A 82 -24.62 9.04 -6.84
N SER A 83 -23.70 9.12 -7.81
CA SER A 83 -24.00 8.92 -9.23
C SER A 83 -24.49 7.50 -9.57
N LEU A 84 -24.28 6.54 -8.64
CA LEU A 84 -24.74 5.15 -8.72
C LEU A 84 -25.80 4.84 -7.66
N ASN A 85 -26.71 5.81 -7.39
CA ASN A 85 -27.83 5.66 -6.46
C ASN A 85 -27.42 5.28 -5.03
N GLY A 86 -26.30 5.81 -4.55
CA GLY A 86 -25.80 5.54 -3.21
C GLY A 86 -25.12 4.18 -3.06
N MET A 87 -24.64 3.59 -4.16
CA MET A 87 -23.92 2.32 -4.17
C MET A 87 -22.79 2.34 -3.15
N LYS A 88 -22.72 1.32 -2.29
CA LYS A 88 -21.69 1.20 -1.25
C LYS A 88 -20.45 0.52 -1.79
N ILE A 89 -19.28 0.86 -1.22
CA ILE A 89 -18.03 0.14 -1.47
C ILE A 89 -17.94 -1.03 -0.50
N ASP A 90 -17.72 -2.23 -1.03
CA ASP A 90 -17.48 -3.46 -0.28
C ASP A 90 -16.08 -3.99 -0.60
N LEU A 91 -15.28 -4.31 0.44
CA LEU A 91 -13.91 -4.78 0.25
C LEU A 91 -13.85 -6.31 0.36
N ILE A 92 -13.49 -6.95 -0.74
CA ILE A 92 -13.09 -8.36 -0.73
C ILE A 92 -11.58 -8.40 -0.48
N VAL A 93 -11.20 -8.79 0.74
CA VAL A 93 -9.80 -8.77 1.15
C VAL A 93 -9.02 -9.99 0.64
N GLY A 94 -7.80 -9.76 0.13
CA GLY A 94 -6.83 -10.78 -0.27
C GLY A 94 -5.54 -10.65 0.54
N ASP A 95 -4.81 -11.76 0.68
CA ASP A 95 -3.53 -11.82 1.39
C ASP A 95 -2.46 -12.43 0.48
N THR A 96 -1.49 -11.64 0.06
CA THR A 96 -0.39 -12.12 -0.79
C THR A 96 0.63 -12.95 -0.01
N GLN A 97 0.67 -12.89 1.30
CA GLN A 97 1.69 -13.52 2.15
C GLN A 97 3.13 -13.13 1.73
N THR A 98 3.28 -12.02 1.02
CA THR A 98 4.56 -11.61 0.39
C THR A 98 5.08 -12.62 -0.65
N LYS A 99 4.18 -13.38 -1.30
CA LYS A 99 4.52 -14.41 -2.29
C LYS A 99 3.82 -14.10 -3.62
N PRO A 100 4.56 -13.92 -4.72
CA PRO A 100 3.97 -13.59 -6.03
C PRO A 100 2.91 -14.57 -6.50
N ASP A 101 3.12 -15.89 -6.36
CA ASP A 101 2.16 -16.91 -6.77
C ASP A 101 0.87 -16.88 -5.94
N VAL A 102 1.00 -16.59 -4.64
CA VAL A 102 -0.16 -16.38 -3.76
C VAL A 102 -0.91 -15.11 -4.18
N GLY A 103 -0.20 -14.02 -4.45
CA GLY A 103 -0.79 -12.77 -4.95
C GLY A 103 -1.61 -12.99 -6.22
N ARG A 104 -1.09 -13.75 -7.18
CA ARG A 104 -1.80 -14.15 -8.39
C ARG A 104 -3.08 -14.92 -8.08
N THR A 105 -2.98 -15.95 -7.24
CA THR A 105 -4.13 -16.79 -6.83
C THR A 105 -5.19 -15.97 -6.10
N GLU A 106 -4.79 -15.07 -5.24
CA GLU A 106 -5.69 -14.17 -4.51
C GLU A 106 -6.41 -13.20 -5.46
N ALA A 107 -5.73 -12.68 -6.49
CA ALA A 107 -6.39 -11.87 -7.51
C ALA A 107 -7.49 -12.66 -8.24
N GLU A 108 -7.21 -13.88 -8.67
CA GLU A 108 -8.21 -14.76 -9.28
C GLU A 108 -9.37 -15.05 -8.32
N ARG A 109 -9.08 -15.32 -7.05
CA ARG A 109 -10.10 -15.61 -6.02
C ARG A 109 -11.03 -14.43 -5.81
N VAL A 110 -10.51 -13.21 -5.57
CA VAL A 110 -11.34 -12.05 -5.29
C VAL A 110 -12.17 -11.65 -6.51
N ILE A 111 -11.63 -11.79 -7.73
CA ILE A 111 -12.37 -11.57 -8.98
C ILE A 111 -13.53 -12.58 -9.09
N ASN A 112 -13.29 -13.86 -8.83
CA ASN A 112 -14.32 -14.89 -8.86
C ASN A 112 -15.40 -14.69 -7.77
N GLN A 113 -15.08 -13.98 -6.68
CA GLN A 113 -16.04 -13.52 -5.67
C GLN A 113 -16.79 -12.24 -6.06
N GLY A 114 -16.55 -11.73 -7.26
CA GLY A 114 -17.24 -10.60 -7.85
C GLY A 114 -16.57 -9.25 -7.65
N ALA A 115 -15.26 -9.20 -7.36
CA ALA A 115 -14.53 -7.93 -7.39
C ALA A 115 -14.61 -7.32 -8.79
N GLN A 116 -15.05 -6.07 -8.87
CA GLN A 116 -15.22 -5.30 -10.11
C GLN A 116 -14.02 -4.38 -10.38
N MET A 117 -13.21 -4.15 -9.38
CA MET A 117 -11.91 -3.46 -9.46
C MET A 117 -10.96 -4.05 -8.43
N LEU A 118 -9.66 -4.06 -8.70
CA LEU A 118 -8.61 -4.43 -7.75
C LEU A 118 -7.91 -3.18 -7.22
N MET A 119 -7.42 -3.27 -5.98
CA MET A 119 -6.49 -2.33 -5.38
C MET A 119 -5.42 -3.09 -4.60
N GLY A 120 -4.19 -2.63 -4.65
CA GLY A 120 -3.03 -3.25 -3.98
C GLY A 120 -1.81 -3.21 -4.90
N SER A 121 -0.81 -3.99 -4.70
CA SER A 121 -0.42 -4.53 -3.42
C SER A 121 0.79 -3.75 -2.93
N PHE A 122 1.33 -4.07 -1.78
CA PHE A 122 2.48 -3.37 -1.21
C PHE A 122 3.80 -3.76 -1.89
N ASP A 123 4.04 -5.05 -2.05
CA ASP A 123 5.28 -5.54 -2.65
C ASP A 123 5.22 -5.61 -4.18
N SER A 124 6.31 -5.20 -4.83
CA SER A 124 6.37 -5.13 -6.28
C SER A 124 6.33 -6.52 -6.95
N GLY A 125 6.83 -7.56 -6.29
CA GLY A 125 6.82 -8.92 -6.82
C GLY A 125 5.40 -9.48 -6.94
N SER A 126 4.60 -9.41 -5.87
CA SER A 126 3.19 -9.82 -5.89
C SER A 126 2.36 -8.95 -6.82
N THR A 127 2.60 -7.62 -6.82
CA THR A 127 1.90 -6.71 -7.76
C THR A 127 2.16 -7.10 -9.22
N GLN A 128 3.42 -7.38 -9.57
CA GLN A 128 3.80 -7.83 -10.92
C GLN A 128 3.08 -9.13 -11.32
N ALA A 129 2.85 -10.04 -10.38
CA ALA A 129 2.14 -11.30 -10.62
C ALA A 129 0.61 -11.12 -10.75
N ILE A 130 0.02 -10.10 -10.12
CA ILE A 130 -1.40 -9.75 -10.21
C ILE A 130 -1.73 -9.10 -11.55
N VAL A 131 -0.83 -8.29 -12.12
CA VAL A 131 -1.03 -7.53 -13.37
C VAL A 131 -1.60 -8.36 -14.51
N PRO A 132 -1.03 -9.53 -14.90
CA PRO A 132 -1.58 -10.35 -15.97
C PRO A 132 -3.03 -10.80 -15.71
N VAL A 133 -3.37 -11.13 -14.47
CA VAL A 133 -4.74 -11.53 -14.09
C VAL A 133 -5.72 -10.38 -14.33
N ALA A 134 -5.40 -9.18 -13.84
CA ALA A 134 -6.22 -7.99 -14.03
C ALA A 134 -6.44 -7.69 -15.52
N GLN A 135 -5.37 -7.73 -16.32
CA GLN A 135 -5.42 -7.48 -17.76
C GLN A 135 -6.26 -8.53 -18.52
N GLN A 136 -6.03 -9.82 -18.27
CA GLN A 136 -6.76 -10.90 -18.94
C GLN A 136 -8.24 -10.94 -18.58
N ARG A 137 -8.54 -10.65 -17.31
CA ARG A 137 -9.93 -10.63 -16.80
C ARG A 137 -10.62 -9.29 -17.07
N ARG A 138 -9.95 -8.29 -17.65
CA ARG A 138 -10.44 -6.94 -17.90
C ARG A 138 -11.00 -6.28 -16.64
N VAL A 139 -10.30 -6.45 -15.51
CA VAL A 139 -10.64 -5.84 -14.23
C VAL A 139 -9.68 -4.68 -13.98
N PRO A 140 -10.17 -3.43 -13.83
CA PRO A 140 -9.30 -2.30 -13.51
C PRO A 140 -8.53 -2.54 -12.22
N PHE A 141 -7.25 -2.22 -12.22
CA PHE A 141 -6.37 -2.41 -11.08
C PHE A 141 -5.66 -1.10 -10.74
N LEU A 142 -5.94 -0.55 -9.56
CA LEU A 142 -5.25 0.60 -9.00
C LEU A 142 -4.12 0.11 -8.08
N VAL A 143 -2.89 0.27 -8.52
CA VAL A 143 -1.70 -0.01 -7.71
C VAL A 143 -1.52 1.15 -6.73
N ASP A 144 -1.65 0.86 -5.44
CA ASP A 144 -1.61 1.87 -4.39
C ASP A 144 -0.21 2.13 -3.83
N ILE A 145 0.69 1.13 -3.76
CA ILE A 145 2.01 1.31 -3.13
C ILE A 145 3.18 0.73 -3.93
N ALA A 146 3.04 -0.29 -4.74
CA ALA A 146 4.17 -0.92 -5.41
C ALA A 146 4.90 0.01 -6.39
N ALA A 147 6.23 0.13 -6.24
CA ALA A 147 7.03 1.14 -6.92
C ALA A 147 7.76 0.66 -8.20
N ALA A 148 7.90 -0.64 -8.47
CA ALA A 148 8.70 -1.09 -9.60
C ALA A 148 8.16 -0.57 -10.95
N ASP A 149 9.00 0.10 -11.72
CA ASP A 149 8.64 0.74 -12.99
C ASP A 149 7.96 -0.21 -13.99
N PRO A 150 8.38 -1.50 -14.13
CA PRO A 150 7.78 -2.43 -15.09
C PRO A 150 6.30 -2.73 -14.87
N ILE A 151 5.73 -2.48 -13.69
CA ILE A 151 4.34 -2.81 -13.34
C ILE A 151 3.35 -2.19 -14.33
N THR A 152 3.48 -0.91 -14.60
CA THR A 152 2.65 -0.15 -15.54
C THR A 152 3.29 -0.06 -16.93
N ALA A 153 4.61 0.14 -16.99
CA ALA A 153 5.34 0.34 -18.24
C ALA A 153 5.21 -0.87 -19.20
N ASN A 154 5.26 -2.10 -18.69
CA ASN A 154 5.10 -3.30 -19.51
C ASN A 154 3.69 -3.42 -20.09
N VAL A 155 2.66 -3.03 -19.34
CA VAL A 155 1.27 -3.02 -19.81
C VAL A 155 1.11 -1.99 -20.91
N ALA A 156 1.58 -0.76 -20.69
CA ALA A 156 1.53 0.31 -21.69
C ALA A 156 2.28 -0.07 -22.97
N LYS A 157 3.43 -0.70 -22.84
CA LYS A 157 4.20 -1.25 -23.98
C LYS A 157 3.37 -2.28 -24.74
N ALA A 158 2.76 -3.26 -24.07
CA ALA A 158 1.95 -4.29 -24.72
C ALA A 158 0.72 -3.68 -25.44
N VAL A 159 0.12 -2.63 -24.89
CA VAL A 159 -0.96 -1.89 -25.56
C VAL A 159 -0.44 -1.16 -26.80
N LYS A 160 0.68 -0.46 -26.69
CA LYS A 160 1.31 0.26 -27.82
C LYS A 160 1.70 -0.68 -28.96
N GLU A 161 2.16 -1.87 -28.64
CA GLU A 161 2.56 -2.91 -29.61
C GLU A 161 1.36 -3.72 -30.16
N GLY A 162 0.14 -3.39 -29.76
CA GLY A 162 -1.09 -4.06 -30.21
C GLY A 162 -1.31 -5.47 -29.63
N GLN A 163 -0.49 -5.89 -28.66
CA GLN A 163 -0.65 -7.16 -27.96
C GLN A 163 -1.87 -7.14 -27.02
N GLN A 164 -2.27 -5.96 -26.58
CA GLN A 164 -3.45 -5.72 -25.76
C GLN A 164 -4.21 -4.49 -26.29
N LYS A 165 -5.54 -4.47 -26.13
CA LYS A 165 -6.36 -3.37 -26.64
C LYS A 165 -6.51 -2.22 -25.63
N VAL A 166 -6.56 -2.54 -24.33
CA VAL A 166 -6.86 -1.59 -23.26
C VAL A 166 -5.90 -1.83 -22.09
N GLN A 167 -5.44 -0.75 -21.49
CA GLN A 167 -4.69 -0.77 -20.24
C GLN A 167 -5.67 -0.72 -19.08
N TYR A 168 -5.66 -1.76 -18.23
CA TYR A 168 -6.48 -1.84 -17.02
C TYR A 168 -5.70 -1.53 -15.74
N VAL A 169 -4.38 -1.32 -15.80
CA VAL A 169 -3.51 -1.12 -14.64
C VAL A 169 -3.05 0.32 -14.56
N TYR A 170 -3.30 0.96 -13.42
CA TYR A 170 -2.94 2.34 -13.09
C TYR A 170 -2.28 2.39 -11.74
N ARG A 171 -1.36 3.34 -11.51
CA ARG A 171 -0.63 3.45 -10.25
C ARG A 171 -0.67 4.86 -9.69
N ASN A 172 -1.13 4.99 -8.44
CA ASN A 172 -1.13 6.25 -7.69
C ASN A 172 0.13 6.47 -6.84
N PHE A 173 1.12 5.62 -6.94
CA PHE A 173 2.34 5.64 -6.13
C PHE A 173 3.56 6.08 -6.96
N PRO A 174 4.61 6.70 -6.36
CA PRO A 174 5.82 7.01 -7.11
C PRO A 174 6.50 5.74 -7.65
N THR A 175 7.09 5.88 -8.84
CA THR A 175 7.91 4.80 -9.43
C THR A 175 9.30 4.75 -8.79
N GLY A 176 10.01 3.63 -8.94
CA GLY A 176 11.40 3.51 -8.50
C GLY A 176 12.31 4.60 -9.10
N SER A 177 12.09 4.94 -10.37
CA SER A 177 12.77 6.06 -11.03
C SER A 177 12.44 7.41 -10.39
N SER A 178 11.18 7.64 -10.00
CA SER A 178 10.76 8.87 -9.30
C SER A 178 11.36 8.95 -7.90
N PHE A 179 11.40 7.85 -7.16
CA PHE A 179 12.09 7.76 -5.87
C PHE A 179 13.55 8.16 -6.00
N GLY A 180 14.28 7.55 -6.93
CA GLY A 180 15.69 7.84 -7.16
C GLY A 180 15.93 9.30 -7.48
N LYS A 181 15.14 9.88 -8.40
CA LYS A 181 15.25 11.29 -8.80
C LYS A 181 15.05 12.23 -7.62
N LYS A 182 13.99 12.01 -6.83
CA LYS A 182 13.69 12.85 -5.65
C LYS A 182 14.70 12.66 -4.53
N ALA A 183 15.15 11.43 -4.29
CA ALA A 183 16.16 11.17 -3.27
C ALA A 183 17.48 11.90 -3.58
N VAL A 184 18.01 11.81 -4.80
CA VAL A 184 19.24 12.53 -5.20
C VAL A 184 19.08 14.04 -5.04
N GLN A 185 17.93 14.59 -5.45
CA GLN A 185 17.61 16.00 -5.26
C GLN A 185 17.64 16.36 -3.76
N TYR A 186 16.88 15.67 -2.93
CA TYR A 186 16.75 15.98 -1.51
C TYR A 186 18.03 15.72 -0.72
N PHE A 187 18.84 14.73 -1.07
CA PHE A 187 20.17 14.54 -0.46
C PHE A 187 21.01 15.81 -0.68
N SER A 188 21.08 16.29 -1.92
CA SER A 188 21.87 17.49 -2.24
C SER A 188 21.34 18.74 -1.54
N GLU A 189 20.03 18.93 -1.51
CA GLU A 189 19.39 20.07 -0.85
C GLU A 189 19.59 20.04 0.68
N VAL A 190 19.41 18.88 1.33
CA VAL A 190 19.61 18.71 2.77
C VAL A 190 21.08 18.92 3.13
N PHE A 191 22.03 18.41 2.36
CA PHE A 191 23.45 18.63 2.60
C PHE A 191 23.84 20.09 2.48
N GLN A 192 23.28 20.79 1.47
CA GLN A 192 23.50 22.22 1.29
C GLN A 192 22.89 23.04 2.45
N GLU A 193 21.64 22.75 2.85
CA GLU A 193 20.97 23.44 3.96
C GLU A 193 21.70 23.20 5.29
N ALA A 194 22.21 21.98 5.51
CA ALA A 194 23.02 21.61 6.68
C ALA A 194 24.44 22.19 6.64
N LYS A 195 24.86 22.79 5.53
CA LYS A 195 26.22 23.31 5.31
C LYS A 195 27.31 22.24 5.46
N VAL A 196 27.01 21.02 5.02
CA VAL A 196 27.97 19.91 4.96
C VAL A 196 28.22 19.48 3.52
N SER A 197 29.36 18.87 3.27
CA SER A 197 29.77 18.43 1.93
C SER A 197 30.23 16.98 1.95
N PRO A 198 29.32 16.01 2.17
CA PRO A 198 29.69 14.60 2.06
C PRO A 198 30.20 14.32 0.66
N LYS A 199 31.17 13.41 0.55
CA LYS A 199 31.78 13.03 -0.73
C LYS A 199 31.48 11.59 -1.12
N ARG A 200 31.26 10.73 -0.13
CA ARG A 200 31.24 9.28 -0.30
C ARG A 200 29.94 8.70 0.22
N VAL A 201 29.09 8.22 -0.68
CA VAL A 201 27.83 7.56 -0.37
C VAL A 201 27.96 6.08 -0.71
N VAL A 202 27.61 5.20 0.20
CA VAL A 202 27.45 3.77 -0.08
C VAL A 202 25.94 3.50 -0.22
N LEU A 203 25.54 3.02 -1.39
CA LEU A 203 24.18 2.56 -1.65
C LEU A 203 24.07 1.10 -1.26
N MET A 204 23.15 0.78 -0.37
CA MET A 204 22.88 -0.60 0.07
C MET A 204 21.42 -0.94 -0.20
N PHE A 205 21.08 -2.16 -0.66
CA PHE A 205 19.68 -2.44 -0.99
C PHE A 205 19.27 -3.90 -0.89
N CYS A 206 17.99 -4.13 -0.51
CA CYS A 206 17.35 -5.42 -0.58
C CYS A 206 17.21 -5.87 -2.04
N ASN A 207 17.68 -7.08 -2.36
CA ASN A 207 17.76 -7.60 -3.73
C ASN A 207 16.43 -8.26 -4.16
N ASP A 208 15.31 -7.57 -3.92
CA ASP A 208 14.00 -7.89 -4.48
C ASP A 208 13.65 -6.94 -5.65
N LEU A 209 12.52 -7.14 -6.31
CA LEU A 209 12.11 -6.32 -7.45
C LEU A 209 12.00 -4.82 -7.10
N PHE A 210 11.54 -4.48 -5.90
CA PHE A 210 11.47 -3.11 -5.41
C PHE A 210 12.86 -2.50 -5.22
N GLY A 211 13.72 -3.18 -4.45
CA GLY A 211 15.06 -2.69 -4.14
C GLY A 211 15.93 -2.52 -5.39
N GLN A 212 15.89 -3.48 -6.30
CA GLN A 212 16.59 -3.39 -7.60
C GLN A 212 16.14 -2.18 -8.43
N ASN A 213 14.82 -1.97 -8.58
CA ASN A 213 14.30 -0.85 -9.36
C ASN A 213 14.62 0.50 -8.70
N ASN A 214 14.50 0.59 -7.38
CA ASN A 214 14.78 1.82 -6.64
C ASN A 214 16.28 2.14 -6.67
N ALA A 215 17.15 1.15 -6.46
CA ALA A 215 18.61 1.33 -6.57
C ALA A 215 19.03 1.74 -7.98
N LYS A 216 18.47 1.12 -9.02
CA LYS A 216 18.70 1.52 -10.42
C LYS A 216 18.25 2.96 -10.68
N GLY A 217 17.05 3.33 -10.20
CA GLY A 217 16.53 4.69 -10.31
C GLY A 217 17.43 5.72 -9.63
N PHE A 218 17.92 5.41 -8.41
CA PHE A 218 18.83 6.26 -7.67
C PHE A 218 20.18 6.46 -8.41
N GLN A 219 20.79 5.37 -8.89
CA GLN A 219 22.04 5.44 -9.65
C GLN A 219 21.89 6.21 -10.96
N ALA A 220 20.79 6.00 -11.70
CA ALA A 220 20.51 6.73 -12.94
C ALA A 220 20.32 8.23 -12.69
N ALA A 221 19.57 8.58 -11.64
CA ALA A 221 19.36 9.96 -11.24
C ALA A 221 20.65 10.63 -10.78
N HIS A 222 21.48 9.92 -10.01
CA HIS A 222 22.81 10.40 -9.60
C HIS A 222 23.71 10.69 -10.81
N ALA A 223 23.79 9.75 -11.75
CA ALA A 223 24.59 9.91 -12.99
C ALA A 223 24.12 11.10 -13.84
N ALA A 224 22.80 11.37 -13.88
CA ALA A 224 22.23 12.49 -14.61
C ALA A 224 22.45 13.83 -13.89
N ALA A 225 22.27 13.88 -12.58
CA ALA A 225 22.39 15.10 -11.78
C ALA A 225 23.83 15.50 -11.51
N LYS A 226 24.78 14.55 -11.49
CA LYS A 226 26.20 14.75 -11.16
C LYS A 226 26.37 15.61 -9.91
N PRO A 227 25.80 15.22 -8.75
CA PRO A 227 25.92 15.99 -7.52
C PRO A 227 27.38 16.01 -7.03
N GLY A 228 27.71 16.86 -6.07
CA GLY A 228 29.07 17.00 -5.55
C GLY A 228 29.56 15.83 -4.68
N TRP A 229 28.91 14.67 -4.72
CA TRP A 229 29.22 13.44 -4.00
C TRP A 229 29.17 12.23 -4.94
N GLU A 230 29.81 11.13 -4.56
CA GLU A 230 29.93 9.93 -5.39
C GLU A 230 29.28 8.71 -4.70
N ILE A 231 28.69 7.81 -5.48
CA ILE A 231 28.32 6.47 -5.02
C ILE A 231 29.59 5.62 -5.12
N VAL A 232 30.24 5.38 -3.99
CA VAL A 232 31.55 4.69 -3.93
C VAL A 232 31.45 3.18 -3.86
N ASP A 233 30.30 2.64 -3.46
CA ASP A 233 29.98 1.22 -3.51
C ASP A 233 28.46 1.00 -3.61
N VAL A 234 28.07 -0.15 -4.17
CA VAL A 234 26.68 -0.59 -4.32
C VAL A 234 26.58 -2.01 -3.81
N ILE A 235 25.88 -2.20 -2.69
CA ILE A 235 25.89 -3.45 -1.93
C ILE A 235 24.46 -4.03 -1.84
N PRO A 236 24.14 -5.07 -2.62
CA PRO A 236 22.89 -5.80 -2.48
C PRO A 236 22.98 -6.86 -1.40
N TRP A 237 21.82 -7.23 -0.83
CA TRP A 237 21.65 -8.41 0.00
C TRP A 237 20.35 -9.16 -0.34
N PRO A 238 20.29 -10.52 -0.13
CA PRO A 238 19.03 -11.26 -0.31
C PRO A 238 17.99 -10.84 0.73
N GLU A 239 16.72 -10.75 0.33
CA GLU A 239 15.62 -10.38 1.22
C GLU A 239 14.65 -11.56 1.42
N PRO A 240 14.32 -11.95 2.66
CA PRO A 240 14.85 -11.42 3.92
C PRO A 240 16.29 -11.91 4.18
N PRO A 241 17.16 -11.04 4.73
CA PRO A 241 18.51 -11.44 5.13
C PRO A 241 18.51 -12.23 6.44
N GLN A 242 19.54 -13.06 6.64
CA GLN A 242 19.80 -13.71 7.93
C GLN A 242 20.79 -12.91 8.77
N ASP A 243 21.73 -12.25 8.12
CA ASP A 243 22.80 -11.44 8.71
C ASP A 243 23.21 -10.38 7.68
N LEU A 244 23.73 -9.24 8.14
CA LEU A 244 24.27 -8.16 7.31
C LEU A 244 25.65 -7.68 7.76
N SER A 245 26.35 -8.46 8.57
CA SER A 245 27.68 -8.09 9.09
C SER A 245 28.73 -7.96 7.99
N THR A 246 28.68 -8.81 6.99
CA THR A 246 29.57 -8.77 5.81
C THR A 246 29.32 -7.53 4.96
N GLU A 247 28.05 -7.22 4.66
CA GLU A 247 27.66 -6.06 3.87
C GLU A 247 28.04 -4.75 4.58
N VAL A 248 27.83 -4.66 5.90
CA VAL A 248 28.24 -3.51 6.71
C VAL A 248 29.75 -3.40 6.79
N SER A 249 30.49 -4.51 6.92
CA SER A 249 31.96 -4.50 6.90
C SER A 249 32.49 -4.01 5.54
N ARG A 250 31.89 -4.43 4.43
CA ARG A 250 32.21 -3.94 3.09
C ARG A 250 31.91 -2.43 2.97
N ALA A 251 30.75 -1.99 3.44
CA ALA A 251 30.41 -0.58 3.47
C ALA A 251 31.41 0.24 4.28
N LYS A 252 31.82 -0.25 5.46
CA LYS A 252 32.86 0.38 6.31
C LYS A 252 34.20 0.51 5.60
N ALA A 253 34.64 -0.54 4.88
CA ALA A 253 35.89 -0.52 4.12
C ALA A 253 35.88 0.54 3.01
N ALA A 254 34.72 0.86 2.45
CA ALA A 254 34.53 1.92 1.48
C ALA A 254 34.61 3.34 2.10
N LYS A 255 34.75 3.49 3.43
CA LYS A 255 34.85 4.76 4.16
C LYS A 255 33.76 5.77 3.72
N PRO A 256 32.48 5.46 3.89
CA PRO A 256 31.41 6.35 3.48
C PRO A 256 31.25 7.53 4.45
N ASP A 257 30.79 8.67 3.91
CA ASP A 257 30.23 9.74 4.73
C ASP A 257 28.75 9.48 5.04
N ILE A 258 28.05 8.79 4.10
CA ILE A 258 26.61 8.48 4.16
C ILE A 258 26.37 7.02 3.81
N ILE A 259 25.53 6.35 4.57
CA ILE A 259 24.89 5.11 4.16
C ILE A 259 23.50 5.44 3.61
N ALA A 260 23.24 5.02 2.38
CA ALA A 260 21.97 5.19 1.69
C ALA A 260 21.27 3.82 1.51
N PRO A 261 20.50 3.35 2.52
CA PRO A 261 19.92 2.03 2.46
C PRO A 261 18.54 2.05 1.80
N ILE A 262 18.23 1.01 1.03
CA ILE A 262 16.89 0.66 0.55
C ILE A 262 16.51 -0.66 1.22
N THR A 263 15.72 -0.59 2.27
CA THR A 263 15.41 -1.71 3.16
C THR A 263 13.99 -2.24 2.99
N ARG A 264 13.75 -3.36 3.63
CA ARG A 264 12.45 -3.85 4.10
C ARG A 264 12.48 -3.88 5.64
N PRO A 265 11.34 -4.07 6.33
CA PRO A 265 11.33 -4.12 7.79
C PRO A 265 12.36 -5.08 8.38
N ALA A 266 12.46 -6.31 7.87
CA ALA A 266 13.39 -7.32 8.37
C ALA A 266 14.86 -6.90 8.20
N SER A 267 15.23 -6.39 7.02
CA SER A 267 16.61 -5.95 6.78
C SER A 267 16.97 -4.68 7.55
N ALA A 268 16.03 -3.77 7.80
CA ALA A 268 16.29 -2.59 8.65
C ALA A 268 16.67 -2.99 10.08
N GLN A 269 16.01 -4.03 10.63
CA GLN A 269 16.30 -4.54 11.98
C GLN A 269 17.69 -5.17 12.12
N LEU A 270 18.31 -5.61 11.05
CA LEU A 270 19.67 -6.15 11.06
C LEU A 270 20.70 -5.09 10.69
N LEU A 271 20.38 -4.22 9.73
CA LEU A 271 21.31 -3.24 9.18
C LEU A 271 21.70 -2.15 10.20
N LEU A 272 20.70 -1.52 10.82
CA LEU A 272 20.98 -0.35 11.67
C LEU A 272 21.74 -0.70 12.96
N PRO A 273 21.38 -1.76 13.70
CA PRO A 273 22.18 -2.21 14.85
C PRO A 273 23.60 -2.63 14.44
N GLU A 274 23.78 -3.24 13.25
CA GLU A 274 25.09 -3.66 12.79
C GLU A 274 25.97 -2.46 12.41
N ILE A 275 25.41 -1.39 11.83
CA ILE A 275 26.12 -0.11 11.59
C ILE A 275 26.64 0.45 12.91
N ARG A 276 25.83 0.44 13.98
CA ARG A 276 26.25 0.88 15.32
C ARG A 276 27.30 -0.03 15.91
N LYS A 277 27.10 -1.34 15.90
CA LYS A 277 28.03 -2.36 16.43
C LYS A 277 29.41 -2.27 15.79
N GLN A 278 29.49 -2.07 14.48
CA GLN A 278 30.74 -1.90 13.76
C GLN A 278 31.30 -0.47 13.86
N ARG A 279 30.61 0.46 14.53
CA ARG A 279 31.05 1.85 14.76
C ARG A 279 31.45 2.54 13.45
N LEU A 280 30.54 2.59 12.47
CA LEU A 280 30.79 3.34 11.25
C LEU A 280 30.83 4.84 11.57
N ASP A 281 31.94 5.50 11.19
CA ASP A 281 32.08 6.96 11.32
C ASP A 281 31.42 7.62 10.09
N ILE A 282 30.13 7.94 10.23
CA ILE A 282 29.30 8.51 9.17
C ILE A 282 28.54 9.74 9.67
N LEU A 283 28.25 10.66 8.76
CA LEU A 283 27.42 11.84 9.05
C LEU A 283 25.96 11.44 9.31
N GLY A 284 25.51 10.34 8.73
CA GLY A 284 24.17 9.81 8.95
C GLY A 284 23.75 8.70 7.98
N VAL A 285 22.56 8.18 8.25
CA VAL A 285 21.84 7.24 7.39
C VAL A 285 20.73 8.01 6.70
N VAL A 286 20.67 7.97 5.36
CA VAL A 286 19.69 8.69 4.55
C VAL A 286 19.08 7.74 3.52
N GLY A 287 17.87 7.24 3.79
CA GLY A 287 17.18 6.26 2.95
C GLY A 287 16.57 6.90 1.69
N PRO A 288 16.85 6.36 0.49
CA PRO A 288 16.18 6.80 -0.74
C PRO A 288 14.87 6.04 -0.99
N GLY A 289 13.95 6.05 -0.02
CA GLY A 289 12.66 5.36 -0.10
C GLY A 289 12.69 3.97 0.53
N SER A 290 12.81 3.91 1.85
CA SER A 290 13.07 2.68 2.60
C SER A 290 11.95 2.33 3.57
N PRO A 291 11.08 1.37 3.25
CA PRO A 291 10.27 0.69 4.25
C PRO A 291 11.16 0.08 5.35
N GLY A 292 10.67 0.06 6.59
CA GLY A 292 11.46 -0.36 7.76
C GLY A 292 12.13 0.78 8.50
N LEU A 293 12.09 2.01 7.96
CA LEU A 293 12.67 3.19 8.61
C LEU A 293 11.63 4.16 9.18
N TYR A 294 10.34 3.82 9.15
CA TYR A 294 9.28 4.73 9.61
C TYR A 294 8.06 4.04 10.23
N GLU A 295 7.89 2.73 10.05
CA GLU A 295 6.73 2.03 10.61
C GLU A 295 6.82 1.94 12.14
N ALA A 296 5.66 2.02 12.78
CA ALA A 296 5.58 2.08 14.25
C ALA A 296 6.24 0.87 14.95
N GLY A 297 6.09 -0.34 14.40
CA GLY A 297 6.73 -1.54 14.94
C GLY A 297 8.25 -1.50 14.81
N GLN A 298 8.76 -0.92 13.72
CA GLN A 298 10.21 -0.77 13.52
C GLN A 298 10.80 0.26 14.49
N ILE A 299 10.10 1.37 14.70
CA ILE A 299 10.51 2.39 15.69
C ILE A 299 10.55 1.81 17.10
N ALA A 300 9.56 0.98 17.46
CA ALA A 300 9.51 0.33 18.77
C ALA A 300 10.66 -0.66 19.01
N VAL A 301 11.14 -1.32 17.95
CA VAL A 301 12.25 -2.30 18.02
C VAL A 301 13.61 -1.62 17.94
N LEU A 302 13.80 -0.72 16.97
CA LEU A 302 15.10 -0.13 16.64
C LEU A 302 15.48 1.08 17.52
N LYS A 303 14.48 1.77 18.10
CA LYS A 303 14.68 2.86 19.06
C LYS A 303 15.78 3.85 18.63
N GLU A 304 16.88 3.92 19.41
CA GLU A 304 18.00 4.82 19.17
C GLU A 304 18.73 4.59 17.83
N ASP A 305 18.64 3.41 17.24
CA ASP A 305 19.23 3.13 15.94
C ASP A 305 18.52 3.85 14.80
N LEU A 306 17.22 4.15 14.97
CA LEU A 306 16.45 4.96 14.04
C LEU A 306 16.50 6.46 14.33
N GLU A 307 16.93 6.89 15.52
CA GLU A 307 16.96 8.31 15.85
C GLU A 307 17.87 9.09 14.90
N TYR A 308 17.40 10.20 14.36
CA TYR A 308 18.02 11.04 13.33
C TYR A 308 18.16 10.40 11.94
N VAL A 309 17.66 9.21 11.68
CA VAL A 309 17.63 8.62 10.34
C VAL A 309 16.70 9.46 9.46
N LEU A 310 17.21 9.87 8.29
CA LEU A 310 16.46 10.54 7.24
C LEU A 310 15.96 9.52 6.22
N ASN A 311 14.77 9.74 5.65
CA ASN A 311 14.22 8.86 4.62
C ASN A 311 13.35 9.64 3.61
N SER A 312 13.70 9.57 2.34
CA SER A 312 12.92 10.15 1.25
C SER A 312 11.79 9.20 0.87
N THR A 313 10.63 9.34 1.48
CA THR A 313 9.47 8.46 1.26
C THR A 313 8.21 9.27 1.03
N PRO A 314 7.20 8.77 0.30
CA PRO A 314 5.90 9.44 0.27
C PRO A 314 5.36 9.62 1.68
N TRP A 315 4.74 10.75 1.97
CA TRP A 315 4.27 11.04 3.32
C TRP A 315 2.92 11.75 3.32
N ALA A 316 2.21 11.65 4.42
CA ALA A 316 0.92 12.30 4.59
C ALA A 316 1.07 13.82 4.72
N ASN A 317 0.16 14.58 4.13
CA ASN A 317 0.11 16.03 4.25
C ASN A 317 -0.54 16.46 5.57
N PHE A 318 0.23 16.44 6.65
CA PHE A 318 -0.26 16.85 7.98
C PHE A 318 -0.56 18.35 8.13
N ARG A 319 -0.29 19.16 7.10
CA ARG A 319 -0.80 20.55 7.06
C ARG A 319 -2.27 20.62 6.66
N ASN A 320 -2.82 19.55 6.11
CA ASN A 320 -4.24 19.44 5.79
C ASN A 320 -5.01 18.96 7.06
N PRO A 321 -5.97 19.73 7.59
CA PRO A 321 -6.74 19.34 8.77
C PRO A 321 -7.52 18.02 8.58
N ARG A 322 -7.92 17.67 7.36
CA ARG A 322 -8.56 16.39 7.05
C ARG A 322 -7.62 15.23 7.29
N THR A 323 -6.35 15.37 6.89
CA THR A 323 -5.32 14.35 7.12
C THR A 323 -5.15 14.10 8.62
N GLN A 324 -5.09 15.16 9.43
CA GLN A 324 -4.97 15.03 10.89
C GLN A 324 -6.14 14.24 11.48
N LYS A 325 -7.38 14.56 11.08
CA LYS A 325 -8.58 13.83 11.58
C LYS A 325 -8.54 12.34 11.23
N VAL A 326 -8.14 12.00 10.00
CA VAL A 326 -8.02 10.61 9.58
C VAL A 326 -6.89 9.90 10.31
N ALA A 327 -5.76 10.58 10.53
CA ALA A 327 -4.64 10.04 11.29
C ALA A 327 -5.00 9.77 12.75
N ASP A 328 -5.76 10.67 13.39
CA ASP A 328 -6.25 10.49 14.78
C ASP A 328 -7.21 9.28 14.87
N GLU A 329 -8.07 9.09 13.88
CA GLU A 329 -8.95 7.91 13.82
C GLU A 329 -8.17 6.64 13.54
N PHE A 330 -7.17 6.68 12.65
CA PHE A 330 -6.28 5.54 12.38
C PHE A 330 -5.53 5.14 13.65
N LEU A 331 -4.98 6.10 14.39
CA LEU A 331 -4.27 5.86 15.65
C LEU A 331 -5.15 5.08 16.66
N LYS A 332 -6.44 5.44 16.75
CA LYS A 332 -7.40 4.74 17.60
C LYS A 332 -7.68 3.32 17.11
N ARG A 333 -7.99 3.15 15.82
CA ARG A 333 -8.34 1.85 15.23
C ARG A 333 -7.16 0.88 15.17
N SER A 334 -5.94 1.41 14.99
CA SER A 334 -4.70 0.64 14.91
C SER A 334 -4.06 0.33 16.26
N GLN A 335 -4.70 0.70 17.38
CA GLN A 335 -4.17 0.53 18.72
C GLN A 335 -2.82 1.25 18.94
N GLY A 336 -2.69 2.46 18.43
CA GLY A 336 -1.56 3.33 18.68
C GLY A 336 -0.50 3.39 17.56
N LYS A 337 -0.76 2.78 16.39
CA LYS A 337 0.17 2.89 15.25
C LYS A 337 -0.03 4.23 14.53
N THR A 338 1.06 4.81 14.05
CA THR A 338 1.07 6.07 13.29
C THR A 338 0.45 5.87 11.92
N PHE A 339 -0.33 6.85 11.45
CA PHE A 339 -0.77 6.96 10.06
C PHE A 339 0.43 7.29 9.18
N ASP A 340 0.76 6.41 8.27
CA ASP A 340 1.98 6.42 7.48
C ASP A 340 1.71 6.33 5.97
N THR A 341 2.78 6.14 5.19
CA THR A 341 2.72 5.91 3.75
C THR A 341 1.73 4.80 3.36
N ASN A 342 1.75 3.69 4.11
CA ASN A 342 1.00 2.48 3.78
C ASN A 342 -0.50 2.69 3.96
N SER A 343 -0.89 3.15 5.14
CA SER A 343 -2.27 3.48 5.47
C SER A 343 -2.82 4.62 4.61
N GLY A 344 -1.99 5.63 4.34
CA GLY A 344 -2.38 6.83 3.60
C GLY A 344 -2.66 6.58 2.13
N TYR A 345 -1.78 5.88 1.42
CA TYR A 345 -2.01 5.60 0.00
C TYR A 345 -3.14 4.61 -0.25
N SER A 346 -3.34 3.64 0.64
CA SER A 346 -4.50 2.75 0.52
C SER A 346 -5.82 3.46 0.85
N TYR A 347 -5.81 4.42 1.80
CA TYR A 347 -6.95 5.32 2.03
C TYR A 347 -7.25 6.17 0.80
N ASP A 348 -6.23 6.84 0.25
CA ASP A 348 -6.35 7.65 -0.96
C ASP A 348 -6.78 6.82 -2.17
N GLY A 349 -6.31 5.57 -2.27
CA GLY A 349 -6.68 4.63 -3.32
C GLY A 349 -8.19 4.36 -3.36
N ILE A 350 -8.80 4.04 -2.22
CA ILE A 350 -10.27 3.84 -2.13
C ILE A 350 -11.03 5.15 -2.37
N THR A 351 -10.52 6.29 -1.87
CA THR A 351 -11.15 7.60 -2.13
C THR A 351 -11.10 7.96 -3.61
N LEU A 352 -9.98 7.66 -4.28
CA LEU A 352 -9.81 7.83 -5.72
C LEU A 352 -10.74 6.91 -6.52
N ILE A 353 -10.90 5.64 -6.10
CA ILE A 353 -11.86 4.72 -6.72
C ILE A 353 -13.28 5.28 -6.64
N ALA A 354 -13.66 5.84 -5.50
CA ALA A 354 -14.97 6.49 -5.35
C ALA A 354 -15.15 7.67 -6.32
N ASP A 355 -14.14 8.54 -6.44
CA ASP A 355 -14.16 9.65 -7.41
C ASP A 355 -14.26 9.15 -8.87
N VAL A 356 -13.52 8.11 -9.20
CA VAL A 356 -13.58 7.46 -10.52
C VAL A 356 -15.00 6.95 -10.81
N LEU A 357 -15.64 6.27 -9.86
CA LEU A 357 -17.00 5.75 -9.99
C LEU A 357 -18.04 6.89 -10.12
N GLU A 358 -17.88 7.98 -9.36
CA GLU A 358 -18.75 9.17 -9.49
C GLU A 358 -18.68 9.76 -10.90
N ARG A 359 -17.50 9.80 -11.52
CA ARG A 359 -17.30 10.32 -12.87
C ARG A 359 -17.70 9.32 -13.97
N ALA A 360 -17.44 8.03 -13.77
CA ALA A 360 -17.81 6.97 -14.71
C ALA A 360 -19.32 6.79 -14.79
N LYS A 361 -20.04 7.01 -13.69
CA LYS A 361 -21.49 6.74 -13.56
C LYS A 361 -21.87 5.32 -14.01
N SER A 362 -20.93 4.40 -13.91
CA SER A 362 -21.03 3.03 -14.42
C SER A 362 -20.12 2.10 -13.63
N THR A 363 -20.46 0.82 -13.59
CA THR A 363 -19.61 -0.26 -13.07
C THR A 363 -18.94 -1.05 -14.20
N ASP A 364 -19.13 -0.64 -15.45
CA ASP A 364 -18.48 -1.24 -16.60
C ASP A 364 -16.96 -0.98 -16.56
N PRO A 365 -16.11 -2.02 -16.77
CA PRO A 365 -14.67 -1.87 -16.69
C PRO A 365 -14.08 -0.84 -17.66
N ASP A 366 -14.59 -0.75 -18.88
CA ASP A 366 -14.06 0.18 -19.89
C ASP A 366 -14.48 1.62 -19.56
N ALA A 367 -15.68 1.83 -19.01
CA ALA A 367 -16.11 3.13 -18.50
C ALA A 367 -15.26 3.59 -17.30
N ILE A 368 -14.91 2.66 -16.40
CA ILE A 368 -14.00 2.92 -15.27
C ILE A 368 -12.60 3.31 -15.77
N VAL A 369 -12.08 2.58 -16.77
CA VAL A 369 -10.76 2.90 -17.37
C VAL A 369 -10.78 4.28 -18.02
N GLU A 370 -11.84 4.63 -18.74
CA GLU A 370 -11.97 5.95 -19.34
C GLU A 370 -12.02 7.08 -18.29
N ALA A 371 -12.71 6.82 -17.15
CA ALA A 371 -12.72 7.74 -16.03
C ALA A 371 -11.33 7.81 -15.33
N LEU A 372 -10.58 6.70 -15.24
CA LEU A 372 -9.20 6.70 -14.76
C LEU A 372 -8.29 7.58 -15.62
N ARG A 373 -8.36 7.47 -16.96
CA ARG A 373 -7.57 8.29 -17.89
C ARG A 373 -7.83 9.79 -17.73
N LYS A 374 -9.04 10.15 -17.35
CA LYS A 374 -9.49 11.55 -17.17
C LYS A 374 -9.39 12.00 -15.69
N THR A 375 -8.66 11.29 -14.86
CA THR A 375 -8.51 11.64 -13.45
C THR A 375 -7.85 13.00 -13.29
N ASN A 376 -8.45 13.83 -12.40
CA ASN A 376 -7.91 15.09 -11.90
C ASN A 376 -8.39 15.25 -10.46
N PHE A 377 -7.82 14.41 -9.56
CA PHE A 377 -8.31 14.26 -8.20
C PHE A 377 -7.45 15.03 -7.21
N THR A 378 -8.08 15.88 -6.40
CA THR A 378 -7.43 16.74 -5.39
C THR A 378 -7.76 16.35 -3.95
N GLY A 379 -8.55 15.26 -3.78
CA GLY A 379 -9.06 14.83 -2.47
C GLY A 379 -8.11 13.94 -1.67
N GLY A 380 -6.82 13.83 -2.03
CA GLY A 380 -5.86 12.99 -1.35
C GLY A 380 -5.42 13.52 0.02
N LEU A 381 -4.98 12.61 0.89
CA LEU A 381 -4.39 12.90 2.20
C LEU A 381 -2.86 12.93 2.14
N MET A 382 -2.29 12.31 1.11
CA MET A 382 -0.85 12.24 0.92
C MET A 382 -0.32 13.53 0.28
N GLN A 383 0.98 13.76 0.41
CA GLN A 383 1.65 14.86 -0.27
C GLN A 383 1.81 14.53 -1.75
N TYR A 384 1.19 15.32 -2.60
CA TYR A 384 1.34 15.26 -4.06
C TYR A 384 1.88 16.59 -4.58
N ALA A 385 2.55 16.55 -5.74
CA ALA A 385 3.04 17.77 -6.42
C ALA A 385 1.92 18.53 -7.15
N GLY A 386 0.74 17.94 -7.24
CA GLY A 386 -0.45 18.48 -7.91
C GLY A 386 -1.61 17.50 -7.79
N PRO A 387 -2.69 17.66 -8.54
CA PRO A 387 -3.77 16.69 -8.59
C PRO A 387 -3.24 15.30 -8.98
N VAL A 388 -3.88 14.23 -8.45
CA VAL A 388 -3.66 12.89 -8.99
C VAL A 388 -4.18 12.88 -10.43
N VAL A 389 -3.28 12.58 -11.36
CA VAL A 389 -3.57 12.38 -12.79
C VAL A 389 -2.83 11.13 -13.24
N PHE A 390 -3.21 10.56 -14.37
CA PHE A 390 -2.49 9.43 -14.93
C PHE A 390 -1.93 9.80 -16.31
N ASN A 391 -0.64 9.53 -16.49
CA ASN A 391 0.05 9.71 -17.76
C ASN A 391 -0.25 8.56 -18.73
N GLU A 392 0.36 8.57 -19.92
CA GLU A 392 0.16 7.58 -20.98
C GLU A 392 0.49 6.13 -20.56
N ILE A 393 1.36 5.95 -19.58
CA ILE A 393 1.70 4.62 -19.05
C ILE A 393 0.91 4.25 -17.79
N GLY A 394 -0.07 5.08 -17.37
CA GLY A 394 -0.93 4.83 -16.23
C GLY A 394 -0.30 5.17 -14.87
N ASP A 395 0.81 5.90 -14.84
CA ASP A 395 1.43 6.37 -13.60
C ASP A 395 0.97 7.77 -13.22
N ASN A 396 0.90 8.05 -11.92
CA ASN A 396 0.70 9.40 -11.41
C ASN A 396 2.03 10.16 -11.35
N PRO A 397 2.29 11.12 -12.27
CA PRO A 397 3.53 11.89 -12.26
C PRO A 397 3.63 12.87 -11.08
N ASN A 398 2.52 13.17 -10.42
CA ASN A 398 2.44 14.04 -9.24
C ASN A 398 2.62 13.29 -7.92
N ALA A 399 2.77 11.97 -7.94
CA ALA A 399 3.15 11.20 -6.78
C ALA A 399 4.63 11.46 -6.46
N VAL A 400 4.89 12.02 -5.27
CA VAL A 400 6.22 12.48 -4.87
C VAL A 400 6.60 11.95 -3.49
N THR A 401 7.88 12.04 -3.16
CA THR A 401 8.39 11.76 -1.82
C THR A 401 8.49 13.05 -1.01
N THR A 402 8.57 12.89 0.30
CA THR A 402 8.89 13.89 1.31
C THR A 402 10.08 13.35 2.11
N MET A 403 11.04 14.18 2.47
CA MET A 403 12.06 13.74 3.42
C MET A 403 11.45 13.77 4.82
N ILE A 404 11.40 12.61 5.44
CA ILE A 404 11.05 12.47 6.85
C ILE A 404 12.30 12.19 7.68
N GLN A 405 12.23 12.45 8.96
CA GLN A 405 13.26 12.09 9.93
C GLN A 405 12.62 11.50 11.18
N ILE A 406 13.28 10.54 11.80
CA ILE A 406 12.87 10.06 13.11
C ILE A 406 13.46 11.01 14.17
N LEU A 407 12.58 11.70 14.88
CA LEU A 407 12.93 12.66 15.95
C LEU A 407 12.10 12.39 17.21
N GLY A 408 12.79 12.07 18.29
CA GLY A 408 12.13 11.69 19.54
C GLY A 408 11.26 10.43 19.36
N GLY A 409 11.72 9.47 18.55
CA GLY A 409 11.02 8.23 18.25
C GLY A 409 9.77 8.40 17.39
N LYS A 410 9.63 9.51 16.64
CA LYS A 410 8.48 9.78 15.75
C LYS A 410 8.94 10.16 14.35
N PRO A 411 8.30 9.64 13.29
CA PRO A 411 8.57 10.08 11.93
C PRO A 411 7.90 11.44 11.68
N VAL A 412 8.67 12.43 11.28
CA VAL A 412 8.19 13.78 11.00
C VAL A 412 8.70 14.26 9.64
N ALA A 413 7.86 14.95 8.88
CA ALA A 413 8.25 15.59 7.62
C ALA A 413 9.18 16.77 7.93
N VAL A 414 10.36 16.78 7.30
CA VAL A 414 11.41 17.78 7.52
C VAL A 414 11.86 18.50 6.25
N TRP A 415 11.55 17.97 5.07
CA TRP A 415 11.88 18.55 3.77
C TRP A 415 10.94 18.02 2.66
N PRO A 416 10.58 18.78 1.62
CA PRO A 416 10.94 20.18 1.40
C PRO A 416 10.23 21.14 2.38
N ARG A 417 10.62 22.41 2.41
CA ARG A 417 10.13 23.41 3.39
C ARG A 417 8.62 23.55 3.41
N GLU A 418 7.95 23.43 2.26
CA GLU A 418 6.49 23.49 2.13
C GLU A 418 5.77 22.28 2.74
N ALA A 419 6.43 21.13 2.86
CA ALA A 419 5.88 19.92 3.50
C ALA A 419 6.34 19.78 4.96
N ALA A 420 7.46 20.42 5.32
CA ALA A 420 8.08 20.28 6.63
C ALA A 420 7.17 20.78 7.77
N VAL A 421 7.08 19.99 8.83
CA VAL A 421 6.44 20.35 10.09
C VAL A 421 7.43 20.64 11.20
N GLN A 422 8.71 20.23 10.99
CA GLN A 422 9.82 20.44 11.91
C GLN A 422 11.12 20.60 11.11
N LYS A 423 12.14 21.26 11.69
CA LYS A 423 13.49 21.31 11.12
C LYS A 423 14.20 19.98 11.29
N PHE A 424 14.97 19.56 10.29
CA PHE A 424 15.81 18.39 10.40
C PHE A 424 17.05 18.63 11.25
N VAL A 425 17.65 17.55 11.76
CA VAL A 425 18.91 17.52 12.46
C VAL A 425 19.90 16.72 11.62
N PHE A 426 20.88 17.40 11.03
CA PHE A 426 21.91 16.75 10.22
C PHE A 426 23.19 17.62 10.23
N PRO A 427 24.40 17.05 10.39
CA PRO A 427 24.69 15.63 10.63
C PRO A 427 24.04 15.04 11.89
N ARG A 428 23.98 13.70 11.95
CA ARG A 428 23.58 13.00 13.18
C ARG A 428 24.46 13.48 14.35
N PRO A 429 23.89 13.87 15.51
CA PRO A 429 24.68 14.19 16.69
C PRO A 429 25.63 13.04 17.06
N LYS A 430 26.86 13.39 17.39
CA LYS A 430 27.81 12.40 17.94
C LYS A 430 27.34 12.03 19.34
N ALA A 431 27.27 10.72 19.63
CA ALA A 431 26.95 10.20 20.95
C ALA A 431 28.05 10.50 21.98
#